data_ca1ee1cd1724abce78c40b35bf426651
#
_entry.id   ca1ee1cd1724abce78c40b35bf426651
#
_cell.length_a   1.000
_cell.length_b   1.000
_cell.length_c   1.000
_cell.angle_alpha   90.00
_cell.angle_beta   90.00
_cell.angle_gamma   90.00
#
_symmetry.space_group_name_H-M   'P 1'
#
loop_
_entity.id
_entity.type
_entity.pdbx_description
1 polymer ?
#
loop_
_entity_poly.entity_id
_entity_poly.type
_entity_poly.pdbx_seq_one_letter_code
_entity_poly.pdbx_strand_id
1 'polypeptide(L)'
;LLCFWANSFAQNFQLKIIGNTTAETKVIDSIKYNSLHANAKAIADEVNSLSERLSKLGYIENQVFENTKKNDSTYSAKFNLGAQIKSIHIYIGRKSSSRPDIYQDSKVVATQTEINNNDIIKDLLGLDKSKDSLILPYTEIESFLNNSLQKLEQNGYALAKLKLINIQKKKNLLLAELQFNSGRQRDLDEIVVQFAESSKNSSFPKGHLKQMNRKYQNTFLNQETVRRVQNDFEKFGFVSQIKNPEILFTPDTTKVYVYLEKRKSNNFDGFIGFTNNESGKLTFNGYLDLALENTIKAGEQFALYWKSDGNNQRTFKASIDLPYIFRSPIGLKAQIHIFKQDSIFQNTKTAIDLGYFIDYKTRIYLGYQATESSDIQNTNSSTISDYNNTFLTANLDYSKLDLVNSIFPKKTNISIMMGLGSRVTSDLTETAGTTKQTFITINAMHNFYLNPKNCFNINYQNYFLKSDTYIINELYRFGGTKSIRGFAENSLQANFMTALITEYRYIVSPDLYLHSILDYGYYEDKTSNYKANLLGFGIGVGLRTKNGVLKLNFSNGSNDGQKILFSNTIVTLNYNIEF
;
A
#
# COMPACT_ATOMS: atom_id res chain seq x y z
N LEU A 1 -18.82 -20.95 -52.86
CA LEU A 1 -18.94 -21.73 -51.59
C LEU A 1 -19.77 -20.95 -50.60
N LEU A 2 -21.09 -21.20 -50.53
CA LEU A 2 -22.01 -20.65 -49.54
C LEU A 2 -21.84 -21.45 -48.25
N CYS A 3 -21.19 -20.86 -47.24
CA CYS A 3 -21.22 -21.41 -45.86
C CYS A 3 -22.54 -20.99 -45.22
N PHE A 4 -23.47 -21.93 -45.11
CA PHE A 4 -24.63 -21.83 -44.22
C PHE A 4 -24.15 -21.81 -42.76
N TRP A 5 -24.23 -20.70 -42.08
CA TRP A 5 -24.17 -20.63 -40.66
C TRP A 5 -25.47 -21.16 -40.09
N ALA A 6 -25.51 -22.43 -39.74
CA ALA A 6 -26.57 -23.01 -38.91
C ALA A 6 -26.36 -22.49 -37.49
N ASN A 7 -27.12 -21.50 -37.06
CA ASN A 7 -27.28 -21.16 -35.65
C ASN A 7 -27.99 -22.34 -34.98
N SER A 8 -27.23 -23.32 -34.45
CA SER A 8 -27.78 -24.29 -33.53
C SER A 8 -28.09 -23.59 -32.21
N PHE A 9 -29.34 -23.16 -32.05
CA PHE A 9 -29.83 -22.76 -30.73
C PHE A 9 -29.75 -24.00 -29.85
N ALA A 10 -28.90 -23.98 -28.82
CA ALA A 10 -28.88 -25.01 -27.80
C ALA A 10 -30.27 -25.04 -27.16
N GLN A 11 -30.95 -26.20 -27.27
CA GLN A 11 -32.29 -26.35 -26.73
C GLN A 11 -32.20 -26.29 -25.21
N ASN A 12 -32.70 -25.20 -24.60
CA ASN A 12 -32.76 -25.08 -23.14
C ASN A 12 -33.78 -26.07 -22.58
N PHE A 13 -33.34 -26.82 -21.58
CA PHE A 13 -34.22 -27.72 -20.84
C PHE A 13 -34.93 -26.96 -19.72
N GLN A 14 -36.24 -27.19 -19.59
CA GLN A 14 -37.06 -26.65 -18.53
C GLN A 14 -37.17 -27.63 -17.37
N LEU A 15 -36.83 -27.19 -16.16
CA LEU A 15 -36.99 -27.96 -14.94
C LEU A 15 -38.23 -27.47 -14.17
N LYS A 16 -39.12 -28.40 -13.82
CA LYS A 16 -40.26 -28.15 -12.92
C LYS A 16 -40.10 -29.00 -11.66
N ILE A 17 -40.03 -28.34 -10.51
CA ILE A 17 -39.94 -29.01 -9.21
C ILE A 17 -41.25 -28.85 -8.45
N ILE A 18 -41.75 -29.94 -7.91
CA ILE A 18 -43.01 -29.98 -7.13
C ILE A 18 -42.82 -30.80 -5.85
N GLY A 19 -43.49 -30.41 -4.80
CA GLY A 19 -43.59 -31.20 -3.56
C GLY A 19 -44.62 -32.31 -3.65
N ASN A 20 -44.61 -33.22 -2.70
CA ASN A 20 -45.59 -34.29 -2.58
C ASN A 20 -46.97 -33.73 -2.22
N THR A 21 -47.03 -32.60 -1.55
CA THR A 21 -48.23 -31.86 -1.19
C THR A 21 -48.19 -30.43 -1.73
N THR A 22 -49.37 -29.78 -1.77
CA THR A 22 -49.47 -28.36 -2.16
C THR A 22 -48.72 -27.43 -1.20
N ALA A 23 -48.64 -27.78 0.08
CA ALA A 23 -47.87 -27.03 1.08
C ALA A 23 -46.37 -27.13 0.81
N GLU A 24 -45.87 -28.33 0.51
CA GLU A 24 -44.43 -28.54 0.15
C GLU A 24 -44.08 -27.82 -1.15
N THR A 25 -44.95 -27.81 -2.15
CA THR A 25 -44.73 -27.07 -3.40
C THR A 25 -44.56 -25.58 -3.12
N LYS A 26 -45.40 -24.97 -2.24
CA LYS A 26 -45.28 -23.58 -1.84
C LYS A 26 -43.93 -23.27 -1.16
N VAL A 27 -43.41 -24.19 -0.35
CA VAL A 27 -42.08 -24.05 0.28
C VAL A 27 -41.01 -24.08 -0.79
N ILE A 28 -41.06 -25.03 -1.74
CA ILE A 28 -40.11 -25.12 -2.85
C ILE A 28 -40.12 -23.86 -3.69
N ASP A 29 -41.30 -23.35 -4.05
CA ASP A 29 -41.46 -22.11 -4.83
C ASP A 29 -40.89 -20.88 -4.10
N SER A 30 -40.95 -20.87 -2.76
CA SER A 30 -40.43 -19.76 -1.95
C SER A 30 -38.89 -19.69 -1.97
N ILE A 31 -38.21 -20.81 -2.20
CA ILE A 31 -36.72 -20.89 -2.22
C ILE A 31 -36.16 -20.42 -3.56
N LYS A 32 -36.98 -20.37 -4.61
CA LYS A 32 -36.60 -20.01 -6.00
C LYS A 32 -35.45 -20.89 -6.53
N TYR A 33 -35.72 -21.67 -7.52
CA TYR A 33 -34.77 -22.47 -8.25
C TYR A 33 -34.66 -22.03 -9.71
N ASN A 34 -33.55 -22.31 -10.36
CA ASN A 34 -33.42 -22.04 -11.79
C ASN A 34 -34.24 -23.04 -12.59
N SER A 35 -35.17 -22.56 -13.42
CA SER A 35 -36.05 -23.40 -14.24
C SER A 35 -35.52 -23.68 -15.63
N LEU A 36 -34.43 -23.00 -16.10
CA LEU A 36 -33.87 -23.14 -17.44
C LEU A 36 -32.42 -23.58 -17.37
N HIS A 37 -32.11 -24.67 -18.05
CA HIS A 37 -30.77 -25.29 -18.01
C HIS A 37 -30.29 -25.69 -19.40
N ALA A 38 -28.97 -25.61 -19.62
CA ALA A 38 -28.35 -25.93 -20.90
C ALA A 38 -28.26 -27.45 -21.19
N ASN A 39 -28.30 -28.31 -20.15
CA ASN A 39 -28.15 -29.76 -20.28
C ASN A 39 -28.70 -30.49 -19.05
N ALA A 40 -28.84 -31.82 -19.17
CA ALA A 40 -29.37 -32.69 -18.11
C ALA A 40 -28.48 -32.72 -16.86
N LYS A 41 -27.16 -32.53 -16.98
CA LYS A 41 -26.25 -32.43 -15.83
C LYS A 41 -26.56 -31.20 -14.97
N ALA A 42 -26.75 -30.04 -15.61
CA ALA A 42 -27.10 -28.81 -14.91
C ALA A 42 -28.47 -28.93 -14.18
N ILE A 43 -29.40 -29.73 -14.71
CA ILE A 43 -30.67 -30.06 -14.02
C ILE A 43 -30.40 -30.89 -12.77
N ALA A 44 -29.57 -31.91 -12.86
CA ALA A 44 -29.23 -32.76 -11.71
C ALA A 44 -28.49 -31.94 -10.63
N ASP A 45 -27.58 -31.04 -11.04
CA ASP A 45 -26.85 -30.15 -10.15
C ASP A 45 -27.83 -29.18 -9.43
N GLU A 46 -28.84 -28.61 -10.12
CA GLU A 46 -29.85 -27.75 -9.51
C GLU A 46 -30.76 -28.51 -8.53
N VAL A 47 -31.18 -29.73 -8.87
CA VAL A 47 -31.99 -30.58 -7.98
C VAL A 47 -31.20 -30.90 -6.69
N ASN A 48 -29.92 -31.25 -6.80
CA ASN A 48 -29.05 -31.47 -5.64
C ASN A 48 -28.85 -30.17 -4.81
N SER A 49 -28.61 -29.06 -5.47
CA SER A 49 -28.47 -27.74 -4.83
C SER A 49 -29.76 -27.35 -4.09
N LEU A 50 -30.93 -27.61 -4.65
CA LEU A 50 -32.20 -27.37 -3.95
C LEU A 50 -32.35 -28.27 -2.72
N SER A 51 -31.98 -29.57 -2.82
CA SER A 51 -31.98 -30.48 -1.67
C SER A 51 -31.09 -29.98 -0.53
N GLU A 52 -29.91 -29.47 -0.84
CA GLU A 52 -29.02 -28.85 0.15
C GLU A 52 -29.64 -27.58 0.78
N ARG A 53 -30.24 -26.70 -0.04
CA ARG A 53 -30.93 -25.49 0.45
C ARG A 53 -32.11 -25.84 1.36
N LEU A 54 -32.89 -26.86 1.01
CA LEU A 54 -33.96 -27.39 1.84
C LEU A 54 -33.45 -27.94 3.17
N SER A 55 -32.33 -28.69 3.13
CA SER A 55 -31.71 -29.22 4.35
C SER A 55 -31.26 -28.08 5.27
N LYS A 56 -30.69 -26.99 4.73
CA LYS A 56 -30.32 -25.78 5.52
C LYS A 56 -31.51 -25.06 6.14
N LEU A 57 -32.71 -25.19 5.55
CA LEU A 57 -33.94 -24.65 6.11
C LEU A 57 -34.62 -25.59 7.13
N GLY A 58 -33.98 -26.71 7.45
CA GLY A 58 -34.45 -27.66 8.43
C GLY A 58 -35.20 -28.86 7.87
N TYR A 59 -35.38 -28.98 6.57
CA TYR A 59 -35.94 -30.16 5.92
C TYR A 59 -34.86 -31.20 5.67
N ILE A 60 -34.24 -31.71 6.75
CA ILE A 60 -33.06 -32.60 6.69
C ILE A 60 -33.34 -33.99 6.12
N GLU A 61 -34.61 -34.40 6.10
CA GLU A 61 -35.06 -35.68 5.56
C GLU A 61 -35.68 -35.53 4.15
N ASN A 62 -35.43 -34.37 3.49
CA ASN A 62 -35.91 -34.20 2.14
C ASN A 62 -35.33 -35.23 1.19
N GLN A 63 -36.14 -35.77 0.32
CA GLN A 63 -35.79 -36.77 -0.65
C GLN A 63 -36.41 -36.48 -2.01
N VAL A 64 -35.62 -36.70 -3.06
CA VAL A 64 -36.10 -36.68 -4.44
C VAL A 64 -36.56 -38.09 -4.75
N PHE A 65 -37.84 -38.34 -4.93
CA PHE A 65 -38.37 -39.69 -5.21
C PHE A 65 -38.79 -39.86 -6.67
N GLU A 66 -38.83 -38.84 -7.46
CA GLU A 66 -39.08 -38.89 -8.89
C GLU A 66 -38.24 -37.81 -9.58
N ASN A 67 -37.43 -38.20 -10.55
CA ASN A 67 -36.69 -37.26 -11.41
C ASN A 67 -36.76 -37.84 -12.84
N THR A 68 -37.72 -37.37 -13.64
CA THR A 68 -38.06 -37.94 -14.93
C THR A 68 -38.08 -36.90 -16.03
N LYS A 69 -37.64 -37.26 -17.21
CA LYS A 69 -37.83 -36.51 -18.45
C LYS A 69 -39.26 -36.72 -18.94
N LYS A 70 -40.06 -35.66 -18.97
CA LYS A 70 -41.48 -35.72 -19.42
C LYS A 70 -41.62 -35.59 -20.93
N ASN A 71 -40.79 -34.81 -21.57
CA ASN A 71 -40.71 -34.66 -23.03
C ASN A 71 -39.27 -34.22 -23.42
N ASP A 72 -39.04 -33.89 -24.70
CA ASP A 72 -37.70 -33.58 -25.22
C ASP A 72 -37.04 -32.37 -24.59
N SER A 73 -37.83 -31.47 -23.99
CA SER A 73 -37.32 -30.23 -23.39
C SER A 73 -37.68 -30.04 -21.91
N THR A 74 -38.46 -30.92 -21.28
CA THR A 74 -38.95 -30.72 -19.92
C THR A 74 -38.61 -31.89 -19.00
N TYR A 75 -38.01 -31.53 -17.86
CA TYR A 75 -37.75 -32.40 -16.72
C TYR A 75 -38.66 -32.07 -15.54
N SER A 76 -39.07 -33.08 -14.79
CA SER A 76 -39.85 -32.92 -13.57
C SER A 76 -39.18 -33.64 -12.42
N ALA A 77 -38.93 -32.93 -11.32
CA ALA A 77 -38.48 -33.53 -10.07
C ALA A 77 -39.56 -33.40 -8.99
N LYS A 78 -39.74 -34.44 -8.22
CA LYS A 78 -40.68 -34.47 -7.11
C LYS A 78 -39.98 -34.68 -5.80
N PHE A 79 -40.26 -33.83 -4.83
CA PHE A 79 -39.66 -33.85 -3.50
C PHE A 79 -40.67 -34.25 -2.44
N ASN A 80 -40.23 -35.04 -1.48
CA ASN A 80 -40.84 -35.20 -0.18
C ASN A 80 -39.98 -34.45 0.83
N LEU A 81 -40.50 -33.40 1.44
CA LEU A 81 -39.72 -32.56 2.34
C LEU A 81 -39.57 -33.16 3.74
N GLY A 82 -40.52 -33.99 4.15
CA GLY A 82 -40.54 -34.51 5.52
C GLY A 82 -40.83 -33.43 6.56
N ALA A 83 -40.63 -33.75 7.83
CA ALA A 83 -40.88 -32.81 8.94
C ALA A 83 -39.77 -31.77 9.07
N GLN A 84 -40.14 -30.50 9.09
CA GLN A 84 -39.19 -29.41 9.30
C GLN A 84 -38.65 -29.41 10.73
N ILE A 85 -37.35 -29.39 10.89
CA ILE A 85 -36.67 -29.09 12.13
C ILE A 85 -36.64 -27.58 12.32
N LYS A 86 -37.26 -27.09 13.41
CA LYS A 86 -37.34 -25.64 13.68
C LYS A 86 -36.20 -25.16 14.58
N SER A 87 -35.76 -25.99 15.51
CA SER A 87 -34.76 -25.59 16.51
C SER A 87 -33.80 -26.74 16.83
N ILE A 88 -32.66 -26.38 17.35
CA ILE A 88 -31.67 -27.28 17.91
C ILE A 88 -31.39 -26.93 19.35
N HIS A 89 -31.31 -27.93 20.20
CA HIS A 89 -30.89 -27.84 21.58
C HIS A 89 -29.49 -28.41 21.71
N ILE A 90 -28.50 -27.54 21.96
CA ILE A 90 -27.07 -27.87 22.01
C ILE A 90 -26.65 -27.90 23.47
N TYR A 91 -26.17 -29.04 23.93
CA TYR A 91 -25.54 -29.19 25.24
C TYR A 91 -24.07 -28.78 25.18
N ILE A 92 -23.66 -27.87 26.08
CA ILE A 92 -22.32 -27.23 26.10
C ILE A 92 -21.57 -27.64 27.39
N GLY A 93 -22.21 -28.30 28.30
CA GLY A 93 -21.68 -28.68 29.60
C GLY A 93 -21.02 -30.07 29.66
N ARG A 94 -20.33 -30.35 30.76
CA ARG A 94 -19.85 -31.67 31.10
C ARG A 94 -21.01 -32.66 31.15
N LYS A 95 -20.74 -33.93 30.89
CA LYS A 95 -21.63 -35.01 31.30
C LYS A 95 -21.85 -34.85 32.83
N SER A 96 -22.97 -34.23 33.20
CA SER A 96 -23.49 -34.31 34.53
C SER A 96 -23.85 -35.78 34.78
N SER A 97 -23.45 -36.31 35.91
CA SER A 97 -23.76 -37.65 36.37
C SER A 97 -25.27 -37.93 36.58
N SER A 98 -26.14 -37.12 36.02
CA SER A 98 -27.62 -37.21 36.10
C SER A 98 -28.28 -37.46 34.75
N ARG A 99 -27.67 -38.29 33.88
CA ARG A 99 -28.44 -38.92 32.76
C ARG A 99 -29.10 -40.19 33.29
N PRO A 100 -30.39 -40.42 32.96
CA PRO A 100 -30.93 -41.75 33.15
C PRO A 100 -30.19 -42.72 32.26
N ASP A 101 -29.72 -43.77 32.86
CA ASP A 101 -29.00 -44.92 32.38
C ASP A 101 -29.24 -45.28 30.91
N ILE A 102 -28.23 -45.15 30.06
CA ILE A 102 -28.03 -45.99 28.86
C ILE A 102 -26.54 -45.98 28.38
N TYR A 103 -25.56 -45.77 29.14
CA TYR A 103 -24.16 -46.16 28.82
C TYR A 103 -23.27 -46.02 30.07
N GLN A 104 -23.18 -47.06 30.85
CA GLN A 104 -22.04 -47.31 31.72
C GLN A 104 -20.95 -47.96 30.85
N ASP A 105 -19.92 -47.22 30.49
CA ASP A 105 -18.51 -47.61 30.51
C ASP A 105 -17.65 -46.51 29.86
N SER A 106 -16.98 -45.83 30.73
CA SER A 106 -15.62 -45.29 30.67
C SER A 106 -15.49 -44.03 31.51
N LYS A 107 -14.90 -44.20 32.68
CA LYS A 107 -14.37 -43.13 33.54
C LYS A 107 -13.25 -42.39 32.80
N VAL A 108 -13.58 -41.32 32.02
CA VAL A 108 -12.60 -40.33 31.63
C VAL A 108 -12.59 -39.26 32.73
N VAL A 109 -11.59 -39.31 33.58
CA VAL A 109 -11.30 -38.24 34.55
C VAL A 109 -10.81 -37.03 33.72
N ALA A 110 -11.64 -36.03 33.56
CA ALA A 110 -11.24 -34.76 32.93
C ALA A 110 -10.15 -34.12 33.80
N THR A 111 -9.01 -33.80 33.21
CA THR A 111 -7.91 -33.12 33.89
C THR A 111 -8.29 -31.66 34.23
N GLN A 112 -7.71 -31.12 35.32
CA GLN A 112 -7.95 -29.73 35.79
C GLN A 112 -7.76 -28.69 34.68
N THR A 113 -6.90 -28.97 33.70
CA THR A 113 -6.61 -28.13 32.52
C THR A 113 -7.77 -28.07 31.52
N GLU A 114 -8.55 -29.13 31.33
CA GLU A 114 -9.74 -29.15 30.47
C GLU A 114 -10.92 -28.36 31.07
N ILE A 115 -10.94 -28.23 32.42
CA ILE A 115 -11.97 -27.50 33.15
C ILE A 115 -11.81 -25.99 32.91
N ASN A 116 -10.60 -25.47 33.06
CA ASN A 116 -10.30 -24.05 32.89
C ASN A 116 -10.48 -23.58 31.45
N ASN A 117 -10.17 -24.43 30.47
CA ASN A 117 -10.38 -24.11 29.07
C ASN A 117 -11.85 -23.93 28.68
N ASN A 118 -12.76 -24.73 29.24
CA ASN A 118 -14.19 -24.63 28.92
C ASN A 118 -14.81 -23.31 29.41
N ASP A 119 -14.40 -22.79 30.55
CA ASP A 119 -14.93 -21.52 31.08
C ASP A 119 -14.41 -20.30 30.29
N ILE A 120 -13.15 -20.30 29.90
CA ILE A 120 -12.56 -19.28 29.04
C ILE A 120 -13.27 -19.25 27.68
N ILE A 121 -13.62 -20.42 27.17
CA ILE A 121 -14.29 -20.55 25.88
C ILE A 121 -15.74 -20.12 25.95
N LYS A 122 -16.47 -20.48 27.00
CA LYS A 122 -17.82 -19.97 27.21
C LYS A 122 -17.83 -18.43 27.24
N ASP A 123 -16.83 -17.82 27.90
CA ASP A 123 -16.63 -16.35 27.90
C ASP A 123 -16.39 -15.78 26.51
N LEU A 124 -15.44 -16.34 25.77
CA LEU A 124 -15.11 -15.90 24.42
C LEU A 124 -16.28 -16.02 23.45
N LEU A 125 -17.10 -17.06 23.62
CA LEU A 125 -18.30 -17.27 22.80
C LEU A 125 -19.50 -16.42 23.26
N GLY A 126 -19.39 -15.74 24.40
CA GLY A 126 -20.49 -14.98 24.99
C GLY A 126 -21.62 -15.87 25.51
N LEU A 127 -21.30 -17.09 25.93
CA LEU A 127 -22.25 -18.05 26.47
C LEU A 127 -22.42 -17.85 27.97
N ASP A 128 -23.66 -17.97 28.45
CA ASP A 128 -23.95 -17.90 29.86
C ASP A 128 -23.28 -19.08 30.61
N LYS A 129 -22.36 -18.75 31.50
CA LYS A 129 -21.60 -19.76 32.28
C LYS A 129 -22.50 -20.63 33.14
N SER A 130 -23.65 -20.11 33.54
CA SER A 130 -24.62 -20.83 34.37
C SER A 130 -25.48 -21.84 33.61
N LYS A 131 -25.47 -21.77 32.26
CA LYS A 131 -26.27 -22.62 31.38
C LYS A 131 -25.42 -23.70 30.75
N ASP A 132 -25.87 -24.94 30.85
CA ASP A 132 -25.23 -26.08 30.22
C ASP A 132 -25.79 -26.39 28.83
N SER A 133 -26.70 -25.56 28.33
CA SER A 133 -27.33 -25.76 27.03
C SER A 133 -27.75 -24.46 26.37
N LEU A 134 -27.82 -24.48 25.05
CA LEU A 134 -28.24 -23.38 24.19
C LEU A 134 -29.31 -23.88 23.22
N ILE A 135 -30.39 -23.11 23.06
CA ILE A 135 -31.43 -23.39 22.05
C ILE A 135 -31.32 -22.34 20.97
N LEU A 136 -31.16 -22.79 19.73
CA LEU A 136 -31.06 -21.94 18.54
C LEU A 136 -32.07 -22.34 17.48
N PRO A 137 -32.55 -21.40 16.64
CA PRO A 137 -33.19 -21.73 15.37
C PRO A 137 -32.27 -22.60 14.52
N TYR A 138 -32.82 -23.63 13.89
CA TYR A 138 -32.02 -24.55 13.07
C TYR A 138 -31.21 -23.81 11.99
N THR A 139 -31.80 -22.80 11.36
CA THR A 139 -31.19 -21.98 10.31
C THR A 139 -30.00 -21.15 10.77
N GLU A 140 -29.81 -20.97 12.07
CA GLU A 140 -28.72 -20.16 12.64
C GLU A 140 -27.51 -21.00 13.10
N ILE A 141 -27.61 -22.33 13.03
CA ILE A 141 -26.54 -23.24 13.52
C ILE A 141 -25.22 -22.98 12.80
N GLU A 142 -25.26 -22.95 11.46
CA GLU A 142 -24.06 -22.76 10.63
C GLU A 142 -23.37 -21.43 10.95
N SER A 143 -24.15 -20.36 11.05
CA SER A 143 -23.65 -19.03 11.40
C SER A 143 -23.12 -18.98 12.84
N PHE A 144 -23.78 -19.63 13.78
CA PHE A 144 -23.31 -19.73 15.15
C PHE A 144 -21.95 -20.44 15.26
N LEU A 145 -21.81 -21.61 14.63
CA LEU A 145 -20.55 -22.37 14.65
C LEU A 145 -19.42 -21.59 13.96
N ASN A 146 -19.69 -20.99 12.81
CA ASN A 146 -18.69 -20.21 12.07
C ASN A 146 -18.26 -18.96 12.82
N ASN A 147 -19.21 -18.21 13.40
CA ASN A 147 -18.89 -17.03 14.21
C ASN A 147 -18.11 -17.40 15.47
N SER A 148 -18.45 -18.57 16.07
CA SER A 148 -17.73 -19.10 17.22
C SER A 148 -16.29 -19.45 16.87
N LEU A 149 -16.05 -20.14 15.74
CA LEU A 149 -14.72 -20.45 15.25
C LEU A 149 -13.92 -19.18 14.93
N GLN A 150 -14.58 -18.19 14.30
CA GLN A 150 -13.93 -16.91 14.00
C GLN A 150 -13.50 -16.15 15.26
N LYS A 151 -14.34 -16.12 16.30
CA LYS A 151 -13.96 -15.52 17.60
C LYS A 151 -12.79 -16.23 18.24
N LEU A 152 -12.77 -17.55 18.21
CA LEU A 152 -11.67 -18.36 18.73
C LEU A 152 -10.37 -18.10 17.97
N GLU A 153 -10.45 -18.08 16.65
CA GLU A 153 -9.32 -17.80 15.76
C GLU A 153 -8.76 -16.39 16.02
N GLN A 154 -9.61 -15.36 16.15
CA GLN A 154 -9.20 -14.00 16.49
C GLN A 154 -8.45 -13.91 17.82
N ASN A 155 -8.73 -14.80 18.75
CA ASN A 155 -8.07 -14.90 20.05
C ASN A 155 -6.89 -15.90 20.07
N GLY A 156 -6.36 -16.27 18.91
CA GLY A 156 -5.16 -17.10 18.77
C GLY A 156 -5.41 -18.61 18.84
N TYR A 157 -6.65 -19.06 18.89
CA TYR A 157 -6.99 -20.48 18.80
C TYR A 157 -7.16 -20.91 17.35
N ALA A 158 -6.11 -20.74 16.55
CA ALA A 158 -6.13 -20.95 15.10
C ALA A 158 -6.44 -22.39 14.67
N LEU A 159 -6.27 -23.38 15.55
CA LEU A 159 -6.53 -24.80 15.30
C LEU A 159 -7.79 -25.31 16.01
N ALA A 160 -8.62 -24.40 16.54
CA ALA A 160 -9.85 -24.77 17.23
C ALA A 160 -10.81 -25.53 16.30
N LYS A 161 -11.48 -26.53 16.85
CA LYS A 161 -12.48 -27.34 16.17
C LYS A 161 -13.77 -27.37 16.98
N LEU A 162 -14.87 -27.07 16.36
CA LEU A 162 -16.23 -27.25 16.88
C LEU A 162 -16.93 -28.31 16.08
N LYS A 163 -17.59 -29.25 16.74
CA LYS A 163 -18.32 -30.34 16.13
C LYS A 163 -19.58 -30.63 16.92
N LEU A 164 -20.70 -30.81 16.25
CA LEU A 164 -21.92 -31.33 16.86
C LEU A 164 -21.85 -32.86 16.81
N ILE A 165 -22.00 -33.48 17.97
CA ILE A 165 -22.01 -34.95 18.12
C ILE A 165 -23.28 -35.40 18.80
N ASN A 166 -23.55 -36.71 18.82
CA ASN A 166 -24.72 -37.32 19.46
C ASN A 166 -26.05 -36.70 19.02
N ILE A 167 -26.14 -36.41 17.71
CA ILE A 167 -27.31 -35.75 17.12
C ILE A 167 -28.50 -36.71 17.17
N GLN A 168 -29.57 -36.31 17.82
CA GLN A 168 -30.81 -37.05 17.93
C GLN A 168 -32.01 -36.17 17.48
N LYS A 169 -32.87 -36.75 16.67
CA LYS A 169 -34.11 -36.09 16.26
C LYS A 169 -35.25 -36.43 17.23
N LYS A 170 -35.93 -35.41 17.74
CA LYS A 170 -37.13 -35.57 18.58
C LYS A 170 -38.25 -34.67 18.06
N LYS A 171 -39.12 -35.24 17.21
CA LYS A 171 -40.14 -34.47 16.48
C LYS A 171 -39.51 -33.35 15.62
N ASN A 172 -39.80 -32.08 15.92
CA ASN A 172 -39.28 -30.89 15.20
C ASN A 172 -38.05 -30.27 15.84
N LEU A 173 -37.43 -30.95 16.79
CA LEU A 173 -36.28 -30.50 17.55
C LEU A 173 -35.10 -31.48 17.29
N LEU A 174 -33.87 -30.93 17.12
CA LEU A 174 -32.66 -31.69 17.23
C LEU A 174 -32.05 -31.50 18.60
N LEU A 175 -31.54 -32.58 19.17
CA LEU A 175 -30.68 -32.57 20.36
C LEU A 175 -29.26 -32.87 19.87
N ALA A 176 -28.28 -32.11 20.31
CA ALA A 176 -26.87 -32.32 19.95
C ALA A 176 -25.97 -31.94 21.14
N GLU A 177 -24.76 -32.48 21.15
CA GLU A 177 -23.71 -32.07 22.09
C GLU A 177 -22.65 -31.31 21.29
N LEU A 178 -22.18 -30.17 21.82
CA LEU A 178 -21.05 -29.44 21.26
C LEU A 178 -19.74 -30.07 21.76
N GLN A 179 -19.07 -30.77 20.86
CA GLN A 179 -17.69 -31.18 21.10
C GLN A 179 -16.75 -30.04 20.72
N PHE A 180 -15.92 -29.66 21.64
CA PHE A 180 -15.02 -28.55 21.50
C PHE A 180 -13.56 -29.03 21.71
N ASN A 181 -12.69 -28.63 20.79
CA ASN A 181 -11.27 -28.77 20.93
C ASN A 181 -10.61 -27.42 20.59
N SER A 182 -10.17 -26.67 21.59
CA SER A 182 -9.52 -25.37 21.41
C SER A 182 -8.14 -25.51 20.78
N GLY A 183 -7.50 -26.63 21.00
CA GLY A 183 -6.06 -26.66 20.86
C GLY A 183 -5.39 -25.69 21.86
N ARG A 184 -4.17 -25.35 21.59
CA ARG A 184 -3.39 -24.36 22.35
C ARG A 184 -3.53 -22.99 21.69
N GLN A 185 -3.59 -21.94 22.49
CA GLN A 185 -3.48 -20.55 22.01
C GLN A 185 -2.09 -20.36 21.41
N ARG A 186 -2.03 -19.69 20.26
CA ARG A 186 -0.84 -19.55 19.43
C ARG A 186 -0.52 -18.09 19.17
N ASP A 187 0.72 -17.73 19.41
CA ASP A 187 1.31 -16.46 18.98
C ASP A 187 2.12 -16.66 17.70
N LEU A 188 2.42 -15.59 17.00
CA LEU A 188 3.40 -15.60 15.91
C LEU A 188 4.79 -15.49 16.54
N ASP A 189 5.59 -16.57 16.42
CA ASP A 189 6.95 -16.62 16.98
C ASP A 189 8.00 -16.09 16.01
N GLU A 190 7.88 -16.41 14.70
CA GLU A 190 8.89 -16.05 13.72
C GLU A 190 8.30 -15.88 12.31
N ILE A 191 8.78 -14.85 11.61
CA ILE A 191 8.58 -14.67 10.18
C ILE A 191 9.84 -15.14 9.46
N VAL A 192 9.67 -16.08 8.53
CA VAL A 192 10.75 -16.66 7.72
C VAL A 192 10.57 -16.20 6.28
N VAL A 193 11.61 -15.59 5.70
CA VAL A 193 11.60 -15.17 4.30
C VAL A 193 12.28 -16.22 3.43
N GLN A 194 11.60 -16.64 2.37
CA GLN A 194 12.14 -17.51 1.33
C GLN A 194 12.09 -16.80 -0.03
N PHE A 195 13.18 -16.91 -0.80
CA PHE A 195 13.23 -16.38 -2.16
C PHE A 195 12.95 -17.47 -3.18
N ALA A 196 12.30 -17.08 -4.30
CA ALA A 196 12.14 -17.93 -5.47
C ALA A 196 13.50 -18.41 -6.00
N GLU A 197 13.52 -19.53 -6.72
CA GLU A 197 14.76 -20.08 -7.30
C GLU A 197 15.43 -19.09 -8.27
N SER A 198 14.65 -18.31 -9.01
CA SER A 198 15.12 -17.21 -9.87
C SER A 198 15.89 -16.12 -9.11
N SER A 199 15.68 -16.04 -7.80
CA SER A 199 16.26 -15.04 -6.90
C SER A 199 17.06 -15.69 -5.75
N LYS A 200 17.54 -16.93 -5.91
CA LYS A 200 18.17 -17.75 -4.86
C LYS A 200 19.38 -17.09 -4.17
N ASN A 201 20.10 -16.23 -4.89
CA ASN A 201 21.22 -15.46 -4.35
C ASN A 201 20.79 -14.14 -3.65
N SER A 202 19.49 -13.84 -3.62
CA SER A 202 18.96 -12.67 -2.93
C SER A 202 18.76 -12.95 -1.45
N SER A 203 18.91 -11.93 -0.63
CA SER A 203 18.61 -12.01 0.80
C SER A 203 17.79 -10.80 1.21
N PHE A 204 16.82 -11.03 2.06
CA PHE A 204 16.07 -9.93 2.67
C PHE A 204 16.91 -9.23 3.74
N PRO A 205 16.92 -7.89 3.81
CA PRO A 205 17.73 -7.14 4.75
C PRO A 205 17.47 -7.56 6.21
N LYS A 206 18.54 -7.99 6.90
CA LYS A 206 18.44 -8.53 8.27
C LYS A 206 17.87 -7.53 9.27
N GLY A 207 18.15 -6.23 9.09
CA GLY A 207 17.59 -5.17 9.93
C GLY A 207 16.06 -5.09 9.79
N HIS A 208 15.56 -5.08 8.57
CA HIS A 208 14.13 -5.07 8.25
C HIS A 208 13.42 -6.30 8.81
N LEU A 209 13.97 -7.51 8.57
CA LEU A 209 13.39 -8.75 9.08
C LEU A 209 13.33 -8.75 10.60
N LYS A 210 14.36 -8.25 11.29
CA LYS A 210 14.35 -8.14 12.76
C LYS A 210 13.25 -7.20 13.25
N GLN A 211 13.03 -6.06 12.59
CA GLN A 211 11.95 -5.14 12.98
C GLN A 211 10.56 -5.71 12.66
N MET A 212 10.42 -6.46 11.57
CA MET A 212 9.19 -7.17 11.24
C MET A 212 8.89 -8.22 12.31
N ASN A 213 9.84 -9.06 12.68
CA ASN A 213 9.67 -10.03 13.76
C ASN A 213 9.30 -9.34 15.08
N ARG A 214 10.01 -8.26 15.45
CA ARG A 214 9.70 -7.49 16.68
C ARG A 214 8.29 -6.91 16.69
N LYS A 215 7.77 -6.48 15.54
CA LYS A 215 6.42 -5.92 15.41
C LYS A 215 5.33 -6.96 15.67
N TYR A 216 5.56 -8.21 15.27
CA TYR A 216 4.57 -9.28 15.32
C TYR A 216 4.82 -10.29 16.44
N GLN A 217 5.96 -10.23 17.11
CA GLN A 217 6.28 -11.08 18.25
C GLN A 217 5.22 -10.92 19.36
N ASN A 218 4.75 -12.03 19.93
CA ASN A 218 3.72 -12.08 20.96
C ASN A 218 2.36 -11.53 20.52
N THR A 219 2.07 -11.49 19.21
CA THR A 219 0.72 -11.23 18.72
C THR A 219 0.01 -12.53 18.43
N PHE A 220 -1.27 -12.63 18.77
CA PHE A 220 -2.05 -13.82 18.45
C PHE A 220 -2.00 -14.14 16.97
N LEU A 221 -1.70 -15.42 16.66
CA LEU A 221 -1.77 -15.87 15.29
C LEU A 221 -3.22 -16.03 14.86
N ASN A 222 -3.62 -15.24 13.89
CA ASN A 222 -4.92 -15.29 13.23
C ASN A 222 -4.78 -14.84 11.77
N GLN A 223 -5.82 -15.01 10.96
CA GLN A 223 -5.81 -14.62 9.55
C GLN A 223 -5.52 -13.13 9.36
N GLU A 224 -6.03 -12.29 10.25
CA GLU A 224 -5.76 -10.84 10.20
C GLU A 224 -4.29 -10.53 10.44
N THR A 225 -3.64 -11.23 11.38
CA THR A 225 -2.19 -11.09 11.63
C THR A 225 -1.39 -11.52 10.41
N VAL A 226 -1.73 -12.66 9.78
CA VAL A 226 -1.07 -13.13 8.55
C VAL A 226 -1.27 -12.13 7.41
N ARG A 227 -2.49 -11.61 7.23
CA ARG A 227 -2.79 -10.57 6.23
C ARG A 227 -2.00 -9.28 6.48
N ARG A 228 -1.85 -8.85 7.75
CA ARG A 228 -1.01 -7.69 8.10
C ARG A 228 0.46 -7.92 7.78
N VAL A 229 0.99 -9.13 8.06
CA VAL A 229 2.36 -9.51 7.67
C VAL A 229 2.49 -9.42 6.15
N GLN A 230 1.57 -10.02 5.39
CA GLN A 230 1.55 -9.95 3.93
C GLN A 230 1.57 -8.50 3.43
N ASN A 231 0.66 -7.67 3.91
CA ASN A 231 0.56 -6.25 3.53
C ASN A 231 1.80 -5.44 3.90
N ASP A 232 2.51 -5.81 4.98
CA ASP A 232 3.74 -5.12 5.36
C ASP A 232 4.89 -5.46 4.41
N PHE A 233 4.98 -6.71 3.92
CA PHE A 233 5.98 -7.08 2.91
C PHE A 233 5.72 -6.44 1.54
N GLU A 234 4.47 -6.14 1.20
CA GLU A 234 4.11 -5.40 -0.02
C GLU A 234 4.57 -3.92 0.00
N LYS A 235 4.96 -3.40 1.15
CA LYS A 235 5.46 -2.01 1.25
C LYS A 235 6.88 -1.84 0.75
N PHE A 236 7.67 -2.92 0.67
CA PHE A 236 9.06 -2.86 0.22
C PHE A 236 9.13 -2.78 -1.30
N GLY A 237 9.78 -1.72 -1.82
CA GLY A 237 9.90 -1.48 -3.26
C GLY A 237 10.78 -2.50 -3.99
N PHE A 238 11.73 -3.10 -3.28
CA PHE A 238 12.76 -3.98 -3.84
C PHE A 238 12.41 -5.48 -3.85
N VAL A 239 11.23 -5.87 -3.35
CA VAL A 239 10.71 -7.25 -3.40
C VAL A 239 9.25 -7.29 -3.81
N SER A 240 8.82 -8.42 -4.37
CA SER A 240 7.41 -8.76 -4.60
C SER A 240 7.09 -10.13 -4.02
N GLN A 241 5.86 -10.32 -3.58
CA GLN A 241 5.39 -11.60 -3.10
C GLN A 241 4.91 -12.45 -4.29
N ILE A 242 5.32 -13.71 -4.32
CA ILE A 242 4.96 -14.66 -5.39
C ILE A 242 3.74 -15.50 -5.04
N LYS A 243 3.44 -15.67 -3.76
CA LYS A 243 2.23 -16.35 -3.26
C LYS A 243 1.87 -15.86 -1.87
N ASN A 244 0.67 -16.24 -1.41
CA ASN A 244 0.24 -15.95 -0.05
C ASN A 244 1.17 -16.58 0.99
N PRO A 245 1.35 -15.96 2.17
CA PRO A 245 2.12 -16.54 3.25
C PRO A 245 1.57 -17.89 3.70
N GLU A 246 2.46 -18.80 4.07
CA GLU A 246 2.14 -20.13 4.61
C GLU A 246 2.46 -20.18 6.10
N ILE A 247 1.69 -20.94 6.86
CA ILE A 247 1.86 -21.08 8.30
C ILE A 247 2.38 -22.49 8.60
N LEU A 248 3.48 -22.57 9.33
CA LEU A 248 3.98 -23.81 9.89
C LEU A 248 3.68 -23.87 11.39
N PHE A 249 2.86 -24.83 11.78
CA PHE A 249 2.62 -25.18 13.17
C PHE A 249 3.55 -26.31 13.60
N THR A 250 4.40 -26.05 14.58
CA THR A 250 5.13 -27.10 15.30
C THR A 250 4.51 -27.30 16.68
N PRO A 251 4.92 -28.31 17.48
CA PRO A 251 4.41 -28.44 18.84
C PRO A 251 4.59 -27.17 19.67
N ASP A 252 5.73 -26.48 19.53
CA ASP A 252 6.10 -25.36 20.41
C ASP A 252 6.12 -24.00 19.73
N THR A 253 6.23 -23.94 18.41
CA THR A 253 6.37 -22.67 17.68
C THR A 253 5.40 -22.57 16.51
N THR A 254 5.11 -21.32 16.13
CA THR A 254 4.31 -20.99 14.96
C THR A 254 5.09 -20.02 14.08
N LYS A 255 5.37 -20.41 12.84
CA LYS A 255 6.16 -19.63 11.89
C LYS A 255 5.31 -19.26 10.68
N VAL A 256 5.47 -18.03 10.22
CA VAL A 256 4.86 -17.55 8.97
C VAL A 256 5.95 -17.44 7.91
N TYR A 257 5.79 -18.20 6.82
CA TYR A 257 6.69 -18.19 5.68
C TYR A 257 6.18 -17.21 4.64
N VAL A 258 7.02 -16.23 4.28
CA VAL A 258 6.74 -15.25 3.23
C VAL A 258 7.65 -15.55 2.04
N TYR A 259 7.05 -15.67 0.86
CA TYR A 259 7.76 -16.06 -0.36
C TYR A 259 7.93 -14.85 -1.27
N LEU A 260 9.19 -14.49 -1.53
CA LEU A 260 9.57 -13.26 -2.21
C LEU A 260 10.38 -13.54 -3.49
N GLU A 261 10.32 -12.59 -4.40
CA GLU A 261 11.26 -12.44 -5.51
C GLU A 261 11.82 -11.01 -5.53
N LYS A 262 12.98 -10.83 -6.16
CA LYS A 262 13.58 -9.50 -6.35
C LYS A 262 12.75 -8.70 -7.34
N ARG A 263 12.44 -7.44 -6.99
CA ARG A 263 11.81 -6.47 -7.88
C ARG A 263 12.85 -5.48 -8.40
N LYS A 264 12.65 -4.97 -9.60
CA LYS A 264 13.37 -3.82 -10.11
C LYS A 264 12.97 -2.59 -9.29
N SER A 265 13.91 -2.01 -8.57
CA SER A 265 13.70 -0.85 -7.70
C SER A 265 14.69 0.28 -7.96
N ASN A 266 15.70 0.00 -8.77
CA ASN A 266 16.68 0.99 -9.18
C ASN A 266 16.16 1.78 -10.37
N ASN A 267 16.43 3.08 -10.36
CA ASN A 267 16.01 3.99 -11.41
C ASN A 267 17.19 4.79 -11.92
N PHE A 268 17.25 4.97 -13.21
CA PHE A 268 18.18 5.84 -13.87
C PHE A 268 17.44 6.69 -14.91
N ASP A 269 17.68 7.99 -14.87
CA ASP A 269 17.21 8.93 -15.88
C ASP A 269 18.33 9.90 -16.19
N GLY A 270 18.58 10.22 -17.46
CA GLY A 270 19.61 11.18 -17.79
C GLY A 270 20.10 11.13 -19.22
N PHE A 271 20.75 12.21 -19.58
CA PHE A 271 21.58 12.31 -20.77
C PHE A 271 22.79 13.19 -20.51
N ILE A 272 23.86 12.98 -21.24
CA ILE A 272 25.07 13.81 -21.24
C ILE A 272 25.35 14.24 -22.68
N GLY A 273 25.37 15.54 -22.90
CA GLY A 273 25.82 16.17 -24.12
C GLY A 273 27.12 16.96 -23.90
N PHE A 274 27.74 17.37 -24.96
CA PHE A 274 28.88 18.27 -24.90
C PHE A 274 28.75 19.31 -26.02
N THR A 275 29.20 20.51 -25.70
CA THR A 275 29.19 21.64 -26.63
C THR A 275 30.43 22.48 -26.35
N ASN A 276 30.83 23.30 -27.30
CA ASN A 276 31.89 24.29 -27.05
C ASN A 276 31.21 25.58 -26.54
N ASN A 277 31.78 26.17 -25.50
CA ASN A 277 31.38 27.50 -25.06
C ASN A 277 31.91 28.59 -26.02
N GLU A 278 31.56 29.85 -25.79
CA GLU A 278 31.97 31.00 -26.59
C GLU A 278 33.53 31.14 -26.66
N SER A 279 34.24 30.61 -25.69
CA SER A 279 35.73 30.58 -25.66
C SER A 279 36.32 29.33 -26.34
N GLY A 280 35.52 28.50 -27.02
CA GLY A 280 35.96 27.27 -27.69
C GLY A 280 36.28 26.11 -26.74
N LYS A 281 36.07 26.24 -25.44
CA LYS A 281 36.29 25.14 -24.47
C LYS A 281 35.12 24.19 -24.46
N LEU A 282 35.42 22.88 -24.41
CA LEU A 282 34.42 21.83 -24.28
C LEU A 282 33.71 21.95 -22.92
N THR A 283 32.41 22.06 -22.96
CA THR A 283 31.53 22.07 -21.78
C THR A 283 30.54 20.91 -21.84
N PHE A 284 30.26 20.32 -20.66
CA PHE A 284 29.27 19.24 -20.53
C PHE A 284 27.96 19.85 -20.15
N ASN A 285 26.89 19.45 -20.86
CA ASN A 285 25.52 19.76 -20.54
C ASN A 285 24.71 18.47 -20.41
N GLY A 286 23.62 18.53 -19.68
CA GLY A 286 22.78 17.37 -19.44
C GLY A 286 22.43 17.17 -17.98
N TYR A 287 21.86 16.02 -17.70
CA TYR A 287 21.57 15.62 -16.33
C TYR A 287 21.70 14.11 -16.16
N LEU A 288 21.86 13.70 -14.90
CA LEU A 288 21.86 12.33 -14.44
C LEU A 288 21.05 12.28 -13.14
N ASP A 289 20.08 11.39 -13.08
CA ASP A 289 19.24 11.12 -11.90
C ASP A 289 19.27 9.60 -11.64
N LEU A 290 20.00 9.19 -10.61
CA LEU A 290 20.18 7.80 -10.22
C LEU A 290 19.59 7.58 -8.85
N ALA A 291 18.72 6.57 -8.71
CA ALA A 291 18.21 6.11 -7.45
C ALA A 291 18.42 4.59 -7.33
N LEU A 292 19.11 4.16 -6.28
CA LEU A 292 19.40 2.76 -5.98
C LEU A 292 18.76 2.39 -4.66
N GLU A 293 18.14 1.22 -4.60
CA GLU A 293 17.51 0.69 -3.40
C GLU A 293 17.97 -0.73 -3.13
N ASN A 294 18.42 -0.99 -1.91
CA ASN A 294 18.83 -2.32 -1.43
C ASN A 294 19.95 -2.97 -2.26
N THR A 295 20.91 -2.18 -2.76
CA THR A 295 22.03 -2.65 -3.58
C THR A 295 23.05 -3.42 -2.74
N ILE A 296 23.34 -2.94 -1.52
CA ILE A 296 24.23 -3.61 -0.56
C ILE A 296 23.50 -4.56 0.40
N LYS A 297 22.21 -4.85 0.13
CA LYS A 297 21.36 -5.78 0.89
C LYS A 297 21.09 -5.36 2.36
N ALA A 298 21.21 -4.07 2.65
CA ALA A 298 20.88 -3.46 3.95
C ALA A 298 19.50 -2.77 3.95
N GLY A 299 18.84 -2.68 2.79
CA GLY A 299 17.60 -1.92 2.60
C GLY A 299 17.85 -0.43 2.47
N GLU A 300 19.08 -0.05 2.16
CA GLU A 300 19.51 1.32 1.97
C GLU A 300 18.92 1.94 0.72
N GLN A 301 18.84 3.28 0.74
CA GLN A 301 18.48 4.10 -0.42
C GLN A 301 19.66 5.04 -0.73
N PHE A 302 20.14 5.01 -1.95
CA PHE A 302 21.13 5.92 -2.47
C PHE A 302 20.51 6.73 -3.60
N ALA A 303 20.70 8.05 -3.61
CA ALA A 303 20.28 8.91 -4.70
C ALA A 303 21.44 9.82 -5.11
N LEU A 304 21.60 9.99 -6.41
CA LEU A 304 22.57 10.91 -6.99
C LEU A 304 21.89 11.67 -8.13
N TYR A 305 21.95 12.98 -8.06
CA TYR A 305 21.45 13.88 -9.08
C TYR A 305 22.56 14.85 -9.50
N TRP A 306 22.85 14.89 -10.78
CA TRP A 306 23.74 15.88 -11.37
C TRP A 306 23.04 16.56 -12.55
N LYS A 307 23.22 17.86 -12.69
CA LYS A 307 22.72 18.64 -13.83
C LYS A 307 23.67 19.77 -14.17
N SER A 308 23.86 20.01 -15.46
CA SER A 308 24.60 21.15 -15.99
C SER A 308 23.90 21.64 -17.27
N ASP A 309 23.71 22.93 -17.37
CA ASP A 309 23.22 23.57 -18.60
C ASP A 309 24.36 24.00 -19.56
N GLY A 310 25.58 23.66 -19.19
CA GLY A 310 26.79 23.96 -19.94
C GLY A 310 27.49 25.23 -19.47
N ASN A 311 26.80 26.33 -19.25
CA ASN A 311 27.40 27.61 -18.93
C ASN A 311 26.95 28.23 -17.62
N ASN A 312 25.67 28.21 -17.32
CA ASN A 312 25.11 29.07 -16.28
C ASN A 312 24.96 28.40 -14.91
N GLN A 313 24.53 27.13 -14.87
CA GLN A 313 24.22 26.47 -13.62
C GLN A 313 24.73 25.03 -13.55
N ARG A 314 25.21 24.65 -12.39
CA ARG A 314 25.54 23.26 -12.07
C ARG A 314 24.96 22.87 -10.74
N THR A 315 24.32 21.72 -10.70
CA THR A 315 23.76 21.14 -9.48
C THR A 315 24.29 19.73 -9.30
N PHE A 316 24.78 19.41 -8.11
CA PHE A 316 25.12 18.06 -7.69
C PHE A 316 24.45 17.77 -6.35
N LYS A 317 23.72 16.66 -6.27
CA LYS A 317 23.10 16.18 -5.03
C LYS A 317 23.43 14.71 -4.87
N ALA A 318 23.90 14.31 -3.70
CA ALA A 318 24.02 12.91 -3.35
C ALA A 318 23.48 12.69 -1.95
N SER A 319 22.80 11.57 -1.75
CA SER A 319 22.28 11.19 -0.45
C SER A 319 22.31 9.68 -0.27
N ILE A 320 22.53 9.25 0.96
CA ILE A 320 22.41 7.87 1.39
C ILE A 320 21.54 7.83 2.63
N ASP A 321 20.57 6.91 2.65
CA ASP A 321 19.72 6.61 3.79
C ASP A 321 19.92 5.14 4.19
N LEU A 322 20.44 4.91 5.39
CA LEU A 322 20.76 3.61 5.95
C LEU A 322 19.72 3.28 7.02
N PRO A 323 18.69 2.48 6.72
CA PRO A 323 17.69 2.09 7.70
C PRO A 323 18.22 1.04 8.68
N TYR A 324 17.67 1.03 9.89
CA TYR A 324 17.87 -0.03 10.88
C TYR A 324 19.33 -0.37 11.20
N ILE A 325 20.18 0.67 11.34
CA ILE A 325 21.57 0.51 11.76
C ILE A 325 21.64 -0.30 13.06
N PHE A 326 22.64 -1.19 13.17
CA PHE A 326 22.77 -2.15 14.28
C PHE A 326 21.51 -3.02 14.50
N ARG A 327 20.65 -3.18 13.46
CA ARG A 327 19.35 -3.87 13.54
C ARG A 327 18.41 -3.27 14.59
N SER A 328 18.56 -1.97 14.88
CA SER A 328 17.69 -1.17 15.75
C SER A 328 16.65 -0.43 14.91
N PRO A 329 15.61 0.23 15.47
CA PRO A 329 14.70 1.09 14.72
C PRO A 329 15.32 2.43 14.30
N ILE A 330 16.62 2.60 14.46
CA ILE A 330 17.37 3.81 14.14
C ILE A 330 17.95 3.71 12.74
N GLY A 331 17.88 4.80 11.98
CA GLY A 331 18.52 4.98 10.68
C GLY A 331 19.47 6.17 10.66
N LEU A 332 20.32 6.23 9.66
CA LEU A 332 21.26 7.33 9.42
C LEU A 332 21.08 7.80 7.97
N LYS A 333 20.88 9.11 7.80
CA LYS A 333 20.81 9.73 6.48
C LYS A 333 21.91 10.78 6.37
N ALA A 334 22.67 10.72 5.29
CA ALA A 334 23.68 11.73 4.98
C ALA A 334 23.43 12.27 3.58
N GLN A 335 23.66 13.56 3.39
CA GLN A 335 23.42 14.21 2.11
C GLN A 335 24.38 15.37 1.87
N ILE A 336 24.70 15.57 0.60
CA ILE A 336 25.46 16.71 0.10
C ILE A 336 24.71 17.31 -1.09
N HIS A 337 24.67 18.64 -1.15
CA HIS A 337 24.09 19.38 -2.27
C HIS A 337 25.01 20.54 -2.62
N ILE A 338 25.58 20.50 -3.81
CA ILE A 338 26.41 21.56 -4.37
C ILE A 338 25.60 22.25 -5.47
N PHE A 339 25.48 23.56 -5.36
CA PHE A 339 24.86 24.40 -6.38
C PHE A 339 25.84 25.50 -6.77
N LYS A 340 26.14 25.62 -8.06
CA LYS A 340 26.98 26.65 -8.61
C LYS A 340 26.20 27.47 -9.63
N GLN A 341 26.18 28.79 -9.45
CA GLN A 341 25.59 29.74 -10.36
C GLN A 341 26.67 30.43 -11.16
N ASP A 342 26.97 29.91 -12.35
CA ASP A 342 28.04 30.43 -13.24
C ASP A 342 29.37 30.70 -12.50
N SER A 343 29.96 31.88 -12.72
CA SER A 343 31.11 32.37 -11.98
C SER A 343 30.72 33.26 -10.79
N ILE A 344 29.42 33.32 -10.42
CA ILE A 344 28.94 34.27 -9.42
C ILE A 344 29.15 33.70 -8.01
N PHE A 345 28.54 32.56 -7.70
CA PHE A 345 28.68 31.93 -6.38
C PHE A 345 28.51 30.41 -6.41
N GLN A 346 28.95 29.76 -5.35
CA GLN A 346 28.77 28.34 -5.12
C GLN A 346 28.32 28.10 -3.68
N ASN A 347 27.26 27.29 -3.52
CA ASN A 347 26.76 26.81 -2.23
C ASN A 347 27.07 25.32 -2.09
N THR A 348 27.65 24.93 -0.95
CA THR A 348 27.87 23.55 -0.55
C THR A 348 27.09 23.28 0.72
N LYS A 349 26.00 22.53 0.62
CA LYS A 349 25.16 22.14 1.75
C LYS A 349 25.45 20.69 2.11
N THR A 350 25.72 20.42 3.37
CA THR A 350 25.85 19.08 3.94
C THR A 350 24.84 18.89 5.06
N ALA A 351 24.33 17.67 5.21
CA ALA A 351 23.48 17.33 6.33
C ALA A 351 23.67 15.88 6.76
N ILE A 352 23.52 15.66 8.07
CA ILE A 352 23.51 14.35 8.71
C ILE A 352 22.30 14.29 9.62
N ASP A 353 21.48 13.26 9.42
CA ASP A 353 20.22 13.08 10.13
C ASP A 353 20.17 11.71 10.80
N LEU A 354 19.82 11.65 12.07
CA LEU A 354 19.54 10.42 12.81
C LEU A 354 18.03 10.17 12.76
N GLY A 355 17.63 9.05 12.18
CA GLY A 355 16.22 8.69 11.95
C GLY A 355 15.68 7.68 12.95
N TYR A 356 14.41 7.82 13.29
CA TYR A 356 13.62 6.78 13.95
C TYR A 356 12.51 6.31 12.99
N PHE A 357 12.50 5.01 12.71
CA PHE A 357 11.56 4.39 11.78
C PHE A 357 10.36 3.86 12.57
N ILE A 358 9.25 4.59 12.55
CA ILE A 358 7.99 4.15 13.16
C ILE A 358 7.52 2.89 12.43
N ASP A 359 7.52 2.95 11.12
CA ASP A 359 7.40 1.82 10.20
C ASP A 359 8.18 2.12 8.91
N TYR A 360 8.12 1.22 7.92
CA TYR A 360 8.83 1.44 6.65
C TYR A 360 8.34 2.68 5.88
N LYS A 361 7.08 3.09 6.09
CA LYS A 361 6.48 4.25 5.41
C LYS A 361 6.74 5.56 6.11
N THR A 362 6.88 5.54 7.43
CA THR A 362 6.89 6.73 8.28
C THR A 362 8.20 6.81 9.05
N ARG A 363 8.95 7.86 8.80
CA ARG A 363 10.27 8.07 9.35
C ARG A 363 10.37 9.48 9.91
N ILE A 364 10.94 9.62 11.08
CA ILE A 364 11.21 10.92 11.71
C ILE A 364 12.73 11.04 11.85
N TYR A 365 13.27 12.19 11.48
CA TYR A 365 14.69 12.47 11.59
C TYR A 365 14.94 13.72 12.41
N LEU A 366 16.01 13.69 13.19
CA LEU A 366 16.62 14.86 13.81
C LEU A 366 18.05 14.96 13.28
N GLY A 367 18.43 16.15 12.84
CA GLY A 367 19.67 16.30 12.12
C GLY A 367 20.36 17.65 12.30
N TYR A 368 21.51 17.71 11.70
CA TYR A 368 22.34 18.91 11.59
C TYR A 368 22.63 19.18 10.12
N GLN A 369 22.36 20.40 9.68
CA GLN A 369 22.62 20.88 8.33
C GLN A 369 23.56 22.08 8.39
N ALA A 370 24.58 22.08 7.54
CA ALA A 370 25.47 23.22 7.33
C ALA A 370 25.50 23.59 5.85
N THR A 371 25.59 24.88 5.54
CA THR A 371 25.82 25.39 4.20
C THR A 371 26.98 26.36 4.23
N GLU A 372 27.94 26.17 3.36
CA GLU A 372 29.01 27.10 3.05
C GLU A 372 28.76 27.69 1.66
N SER A 373 28.79 29.00 1.56
CA SER A 373 28.64 29.73 0.31
C SER A 373 29.82 30.62 0.05
N SER A 374 30.35 30.55 -1.19
CA SER A 374 31.45 31.39 -1.66
C SER A 374 31.02 32.27 -2.81
N ASP A 375 31.24 33.58 -2.70
CA ASP A 375 31.21 34.55 -3.81
C ASP A 375 32.48 34.36 -4.66
N ILE A 376 32.30 33.74 -5.84
CA ILE A 376 33.43 33.38 -6.72
C ILE A 376 34.10 34.64 -7.31
N GLN A 377 33.36 35.72 -7.48
CA GLN A 377 33.87 36.98 -8.05
C GLN A 377 34.48 37.90 -7.00
N ASN A 378 34.37 37.55 -5.71
CA ASN A 378 34.81 38.37 -4.56
C ASN A 378 34.22 39.80 -4.60
N THR A 379 33.00 39.93 -5.10
CA THR A 379 32.33 41.22 -5.17
C THR A 379 31.87 41.69 -3.81
N ASN A 380 31.66 40.76 -2.87
CA ASN A 380 31.16 40.99 -1.50
C ASN A 380 30.18 42.16 -1.43
N SER A 381 29.16 42.06 -2.32
CA SER A 381 28.13 43.09 -2.40
C SER A 381 27.12 42.90 -1.26
N SER A 382 26.35 43.95 -0.95
CA SER A 382 25.25 43.84 0.02
C SER A 382 24.20 42.77 -0.32
N THR A 383 24.23 42.22 -1.55
CA THR A 383 23.27 41.25 -2.04
C THR A 383 23.87 39.85 -2.24
N ILE A 384 25.19 39.72 -2.38
CA ILE A 384 25.92 38.44 -2.50
C ILE A 384 27.14 38.49 -1.61
N SER A 385 27.25 37.58 -0.66
CA SER A 385 28.35 37.55 0.32
C SER A 385 28.74 36.10 0.61
N ASP A 386 29.99 35.90 0.99
CA ASP A 386 30.38 34.64 1.62
C ASP A 386 29.61 34.46 2.93
N TYR A 387 29.08 33.25 3.13
CA TYR A 387 28.37 32.94 4.38
C TYR A 387 28.52 31.47 4.77
N ASN A 388 28.37 31.27 6.07
CA ASN A 388 28.15 29.96 6.67
C ASN A 388 26.83 29.96 7.43
N ASN A 389 25.95 29.00 7.15
CA ASN A 389 24.79 28.78 7.99
C ASN A 389 24.75 27.36 8.56
N THR A 390 24.18 27.25 9.75
CA THR A 390 24.00 25.98 10.43
C THR A 390 22.61 25.89 11.00
N PHE A 391 21.99 24.70 10.87
CA PHE A 391 20.64 24.44 11.37
C PHE A 391 20.58 23.11 12.11
N LEU A 392 19.86 23.10 13.22
CA LEU A 392 19.27 21.89 13.76
C LEU A 392 17.97 21.63 13.03
N THR A 393 17.81 20.44 12.51
CA THR A 393 16.68 20.09 11.65
C THR A 393 15.83 18.98 12.26
N ALA A 394 14.51 19.07 12.04
CA ALA A 394 13.57 17.98 12.25
C ALA A 394 12.84 17.68 10.94
N ASN A 395 12.75 16.42 10.56
CA ASN A 395 12.13 15.99 9.31
C ASN A 395 11.17 14.84 9.55
N LEU A 396 10.02 14.85 8.86
CA LEU A 396 9.03 13.78 8.78
C LEU A 396 8.89 13.35 7.33
N ASP A 397 9.24 12.11 7.03
CA ASP A 397 9.07 11.49 5.72
C ASP A 397 7.98 10.41 5.79
N TYR A 398 6.99 10.49 4.89
CA TYR A 398 5.96 9.48 4.69
C TYR A 398 5.88 9.10 3.22
N SER A 399 5.97 7.79 2.92
CA SER A 399 5.88 7.28 1.56
C SER A 399 4.97 6.06 1.49
N LYS A 400 3.99 6.08 0.56
CA LYS A 400 3.09 4.95 0.28
C LYS A 400 3.18 4.57 -1.17
N LEU A 401 3.49 3.30 -1.43
CA LEU A 401 3.48 2.72 -2.78
C LEU A 401 2.10 2.14 -3.12
N ASP A 402 1.77 2.13 -4.40
CA ASP A 402 0.68 1.40 -5.01
C ASP A 402 1.27 0.47 -6.08
N LEU A 403 1.59 -0.74 -5.66
CA LEU A 403 2.32 -1.69 -6.49
C LEU A 403 1.43 -2.38 -7.55
N VAL A 404 0.11 -2.20 -7.45
CA VAL A 404 -0.84 -2.64 -8.46
C VAL A 404 -0.80 -1.71 -9.67
N ASN A 405 -0.55 -0.42 -9.42
CA ASN A 405 -0.42 0.57 -10.50
C ASN A 405 1.03 0.65 -10.99
N SER A 406 1.28 0.00 -12.08
CA SER A 406 2.63 -0.10 -12.66
C SER A 406 3.12 1.19 -13.33
N ILE A 407 2.21 2.12 -13.72
CA ILE A 407 2.58 3.41 -14.32
C ILE A 407 2.90 4.45 -13.24
N PHE A 408 2.15 4.44 -12.13
CA PHE A 408 2.28 5.39 -11.04
C PHE A 408 2.47 4.68 -9.69
N PRO A 409 3.61 4.01 -9.47
CA PRO A 409 3.80 3.17 -8.28
C PRO A 409 3.87 3.96 -6.97
N LYS A 410 4.15 5.26 -7.01
CA LYS A 410 4.15 6.14 -5.82
C LYS A 410 2.76 6.73 -5.63
N LYS A 411 2.00 6.25 -4.64
CA LYS A 411 0.65 6.77 -4.35
C LYS A 411 0.69 8.06 -3.56
N THR A 412 1.52 8.12 -2.52
CA THR A 412 1.65 9.29 -1.64
C THR A 412 3.11 9.44 -1.25
N ASN A 413 3.60 10.67 -1.27
CA ASN A 413 4.92 11.02 -0.75
C ASN A 413 4.83 12.37 -0.06
N ILE A 414 5.18 12.43 1.22
CA ILE A 414 5.14 13.64 2.04
C ILE A 414 6.49 13.75 2.74
N SER A 415 7.11 14.93 2.62
CA SER A 415 8.32 15.29 3.37
C SER A 415 8.11 16.69 3.95
N ILE A 416 8.26 16.82 5.25
CA ILE A 416 8.16 18.07 5.98
C ILE A 416 9.45 18.25 6.76
N MET A 417 10.19 19.31 6.49
CA MET A 417 11.43 19.63 7.18
C MET A 417 11.33 21.03 7.79
N MET A 418 11.78 21.17 9.02
CA MET A 418 11.95 22.44 9.72
C MET A 418 13.38 22.53 10.23
N GLY A 419 13.98 23.72 10.13
CA GLY A 419 15.31 24.01 10.67
C GLY A 419 15.34 25.29 11.49
N LEU A 420 16.06 25.25 12.59
CA LEU A 420 16.34 26.38 13.47
C LEU A 420 17.84 26.58 13.52
N GLY A 421 18.31 27.78 13.24
CA GLY A 421 19.74 28.02 13.14
C GLY A 421 20.14 29.47 12.98
N SER A 422 21.33 29.67 12.43
CA SER A 422 21.87 31.01 12.18
C SER A 422 22.77 31.02 10.95
N ARG A 423 22.90 32.18 10.35
CA ARG A 423 23.84 32.52 9.31
C ARG A 423 24.91 33.47 9.86
N VAL A 424 26.14 33.20 9.52
CA VAL A 424 27.30 34.11 9.73
C VAL A 424 27.78 34.55 8.35
N THR A 425 27.81 35.85 8.11
CA THR A 425 28.37 36.44 6.87
C THR A 425 29.76 36.97 7.15
N SER A 426 30.68 36.78 6.20
CA SER A 426 32.00 37.40 6.20
C SER A 426 31.84 38.80 5.63
N ASP A 427 31.79 39.82 6.48
CA ASP A 427 31.74 41.22 6.03
C ASP A 427 33.17 41.79 6.02
N LEU A 428 33.51 42.55 4.99
CA LEU A 428 34.79 43.24 4.90
C LEU A 428 34.93 44.39 5.96
N THR A 429 33.84 44.71 6.62
CA THR A 429 33.78 45.70 7.70
C THR A 429 33.63 45.02 9.06
N GLU A 430 34.73 44.60 9.66
CA GLU A 430 35.04 44.20 11.05
C GLU A 430 33.92 43.55 11.96
N THR A 431 32.71 43.43 11.56
CA THR A 431 31.64 42.80 12.35
C THR A 431 30.99 41.63 11.60
N ALA A 432 31.51 40.44 11.83
CA ALA A 432 30.80 39.21 11.43
C ALA A 432 29.41 39.20 12.02
N GLY A 433 28.39 39.47 11.20
CA GLY A 433 27.00 39.56 11.65
C GLY A 433 26.40 38.14 11.76
N THR A 434 25.96 37.79 12.96
CA THR A 434 25.16 36.54 13.14
C THR A 434 23.69 36.84 13.05
N THR A 435 23.01 36.26 12.09
CA THR A 435 21.55 36.40 11.88
C THR A 435 20.82 35.09 12.22
N LYS A 436 19.85 35.16 13.13
CA LYS A 436 19.01 33.99 13.43
C LYS A 436 18.10 33.67 12.26
N GLN A 437 17.98 32.40 11.96
CA GLN A 437 17.19 31.93 10.84
C GLN A 437 16.31 30.74 11.21
N THR A 438 15.14 30.67 10.58
CA THR A 438 14.24 29.51 10.64
C THR A 438 13.78 29.21 9.24
N PHE A 439 13.79 27.94 8.84
CA PHE A 439 13.19 27.54 7.57
C PHE A 439 12.20 26.39 7.73
N ILE A 440 11.25 26.33 6.81
CA ILE A 440 10.29 25.23 6.66
C ILE A 440 10.25 24.84 5.19
N THR A 441 10.28 23.54 4.91
CA THR A 441 10.09 22.98 3.57
C THR A 441 9.02 21.91 3.63
N ILE A 442 8.04 21.97 2.73
CA ILE A 442 6.98 20.97 2.60
C ILE A 442 6.95 20.50 1.15
N ASN A 443 7.00 19.18 0.96
CA ASN A 443 6.75 18.53 -0.31
C ASN A 443 5.72 17.43 -0.08
N ALA A 444 4.53 17.54 -0.67
CA ALA A 444 3.45 16.59 -0.47
C ALA A 444 2.81 16.23 -1.81
N MET A 445 2.97 15.00 -2.24
CA MET A 445 2.41 14.47 -3.48
C MET A 445 1.41 13.35 -3.20
N HIS A 446 0.27 13.38 -3.89
CA HIS A 446 -0.71 12.31 -3.85
C HIS A 446 -1.34 12.05 -5.21
N ASN A 447 -1.57 10.78 -5.52
CA ASN A 447 -2.30 10.33 -6.69
C ASN A 447 -3.73 9.92 -6.30
N PHE A 448 -4.73 10.68 -6.74
CA PHE A 448 -6.16 10.41 -6.56
C PHE A 448 -6.70 9.66 -7.77
N TYR A 449 -7.01 8.38 -7.60
CA TYR A 449 -7.61 7.55 -8.65
C TYR A 449 -9.13 7.69 -8.60
N LEU A 450 -9.74 8.29 -9.64
CA LEU A 450 -11.20 8.36 -9.79
C LEU A 450 -11.77 7.03 -10.28
N ASN A 451 -11.03 6.39 -11.17
CA ASN A 451 -11.31 5.07 -11.74
C ASN A 451 -10.02 4.51 -12.39
N PRO A 452 -10.03 3.29 -12.95
CA PRO A 452 -8.83 2.70 -13.56
C PRO A 452 -8.19 3.52 -14.71
N LYS A 453 -8.92 4.43 -15.33
CA LYS A 453 -8.43 5.25 -16.46
C LYS A 453 -8.10 6.69 -16.09
N ASN A 454 -8.59 7.19 -14.96
CA ASN A 454 -8.51 8.60 -14.60
C ASN A 454 -7.86 8.81 -13.24
N CYS A 455 -6.80 9.61 -13.22
CA CYS A 455 -6.04 9.92 -12.02
C CYS A 455 -5.69 11.41 -11.98
N PHE A 456 -5.88 12.04 -10.82
CA PHE A 456 -5.33 13.36 -10.51
C PHE A 456 -4.06 13.19 -9.69
N ASN A 457 -2.94 13.73 -10.18
CA ASN A 457 -1.74 13.93 -9.39
C ASN A 457 -1.72 15.35 -8.87
N ILE A 458 -1.55 15.50 -7.57
CA ILE A 458 -1.41 16.78 -6.90
C ILE A 458 -0.11 16.75 -6.14
N ASN A 459 0.75 17.74 -6.38
CA ASN A 459 2.01 17.93 -5.67
C ASN A 459 2.07 19.35 -5.13
N TYR A 460 2.01 19.48 -3.81
CA TYR A 460 2.15 20.74 -3.09
C TYR A 460 3.61 20.91 -2.67
N GLN A 461 4.18 22.06 -2.97
CA GLN A 461 5.52 22.45 -2.58
C GLN A 461 5.48 23.80 -1.84
N ASN A 462 6.21 23.86 -0.73
CA ASN A 462 6.37 25.10 0.02
C ASN A 462 7.81 25.21 0.52
N TYR A 463 8.34 26.40 0.48
CA TYR A 463 9.56 26.82 1.14
C TYR A 463 9.35 28.16 1.83
N PHE A 464 9.83 28.27 3.05
CA PHE A 464 9.79 29.52 3.82
C PHE A 464 11.11 29.67 4.59
N LEU A 465 11.80 30.75 4.39
CA LEU A 465 12.96 31.19 5.17
C LEU A 465 12.61 32.49 5.88
N LYS A 466 12.67 32.48 7.21
CA LYS A 466 12.60 33.68 8.06
C LYS A 466 14.00 34.08 8.49
N SER A 467 14.35 35.33 8.22
CA SER A 467 15.63 35.93 8.56
C SER A 467 15.43 37.45 8.76
N ASP A 468 16.26 38.11 9.53
CA ASP A 468 16.21 39.56 9.65
C ASP A 468 16.75 40.27 8.40
N THR A 469 17.73 39.65 7.73
CA THR A 469 18.30 40.12 6.47
C THR A 469 18.39 38.96 5.48
N TYR A 470 18.35 39.27 4.18
CA TYR A 470 18.38 38.27 3.10
C TYR A 470 19.47 38.59 2.09
N ILE A 471 20.14 37.56 1.57
CA ILE A 471 21.13 37.65 0.50
C ILE A 471 20.75 36.71 -0.64
N ILE A 472 21.11 37.04 -1.89
CA ILE A 472 20.66 36.34 -3.10
C ILE A 472 21.11 34.87 -3.12
N ASN A 473 22.33 34.60 -2.68
CA ASN A 473 22.92 33.27 -2.72
C ASN A 473 22.41 32.31 -1.64
N GLU A 474 21.61 32.78 -0.65
CA GLU A 474 20.91 31.91 0.30
C GLU A 474 19.47 31.55 -0.11
N LEU A 475 18.89 32.29 -1.07
CA LEU A 475 17.50 32.10 -1.47
C LEU A 475 17.28 30.72 -2.11
N TYR A 476 16.09 30.18 -1.89
CA TYR A 476 15.67 28.93 -2.50
C TYR A 476 15.48 29.10 -4.00
N ARG A 477 16.07 28.20 -4.79
CA ARG A 477 15.95 28.18 -6.25
C ARG A 477 14.89 27.19 -6.67
N PHE A 478 14.01 27.60 -7.59
CA PHE A 478 12.91 26.77 -8.10
C PHE A 478 12.56 27.13 -9.55
N GLY A 479 11.56 26.46 -10.12
CA GLY A 479 11.21 26.43 -11.54
C GLY A 479 11.70 25.13 -12.19
N GLY A 480 11.13 24.78 -13.33
CA GLY A 480 11.51 23.60 -14.10
C GLY A 480 10.64 22.38 -13.87
N THR A 481 11.09 21.23 -14.37
CA THR A 481 10.27 20.00 -14.47
C THR A 481 9.83 19.39 -13.15
N LYS A 482 10.61 19.60 -12.08
CA LYS A 482 10.31 19.09 -10.73
C LYS A 482 9.65 20.13 -9.82
N SER A 483 9.37 21.34 -10.34
CA SER A 483 8.69 22.42 -9.66
C SER A 483 7.61 23.02 -10.58
N ILE A 484 7.42 24.33 -10.62
CA ILE A 484 6.47 24.99 -11.54
C ILE A 484 6.99 24.85 -12.97
N ARG A 485 6.22 24.20 -13.85
CA ARG A 485 6.57 23.95 -15.25
C ARG A 485 6.27 25.19 -16.10
N GLY A 486 6.97 25.31 -17.23
CA GLY A 486 6.92 26.49 -18.10
C GLY A 486 7.92 27.59 -17.72
N PHE A 487 8.70 27.38 -16.66
CA PHE A 487 9.85 28.20 -16.28
C PHE A 487 11.14 27.41 -16.41
N ALA A 488 12.25 28.07 -16.73
CA ALA A 488 13.54 27.41 -16.81
C ALA A 488 13.95 26.85 -15.42
N GLU A 489 14.77 25.83 -15.43
CA GLU A 489 15.23 25.17 -14.18
C GLU A 489 15.99 26.14 -13.29
N ASN A 490 15.62 26.21 -11.99
CA ASN A 490 16.22 27.10 -10.99
C ASN A 490 16.26 28.60 -11.38
N SER A 491 15.41 29.04 -12.33
CA SER A 491 15.39 30.43 -12.80
C SER A 491 14.77 31.41 -11.83
N LEU A 492 13.98 30.91 -10.88
CA LEU A 492 13.31 31.68 -9.86
C LEU A 492 13.98 31.50 -8.50
N GLN A 493 13.92 32.53 -7.67
CA GLN A 493 14.50 32.51 -6.33
C GLN A 493 13.53 33.14 -5.33
N ALA A 494 13.51 32.62 -4.10
CA ALA A 494 12.57 33.07 -3.09
C ALA A 494 13.05 32.85 -1.66
N ASN A 495 12.66 33.73 -0.75
CA ASN A 495 12.61 33.45 0.69
C ASN A 495 11.29 32.80 1.10
N PHE A 496 10.22 33.00 0.32
CA PHE A 496 8.93 32.32 0.47
C PHE A 496 8.42 31.88 -0.89
N MET A 497 8.08 30.62 -1.03
CA MET A 497 7.36 30.09 -2.19
C MET A 497 6.32 29.06 -1.76
N THR A 498 5.21 29.06 -2.48
CA THR A 498 4.20 28.01 -2.41
C THR A 498 3.74 27.67 -3.81
N ALA A 499 3.59 26.39 -4.11
CA ALA A 499 3.21 25.95 -5.43
C ALA A 499 2.31 24.70 -5.36
N LEU A 500 1.28 24.69 -6.18
CA LEU A 500 0.40 23.56 -6.43
C LEU A 500 0.63 23.09 -7.87
N ILE A 501 1.25 21.95 -8.01
CA ILE A 501 1.63 21.32 -9.28
C ILE A 501 0.64 20.22 -9.55
N THR A 502 -0.10 20.28 -10.67
CA THR A 502 -1.20 19.35 -10.91
C THR A 502 -1.13 18.72 -12.29
N GLU A 503 -1.56 17.45 -12.35
CA GLU A 503 -1.75 16.72 -13.60
C GLU A 503 -3.07 15.95 -13.52
N TYR A 504 -3.95 16.18 -14.49
CA TYR A 504 -5.01 15.23 -14.79
C TYR A 504 -4.45 14.23 -15.79
N ARG A 505 -4.44 12.95 -15.43
CA ARG A 505 -3.87 11.84 -16.19
C ARG A 505 -4.97 10.95 -16.71
N TYR A 506 -5.03 10.77 -18.02
CA TYR A 506 -5.94 9.86 -18.71
C TYR A 506 -5.16 8.67 -19.25
N ILE A 507 -5.42 7.48 -18.74
CA ILE A 507 -4.78 6.23 -19.14
C ILE A 507 -5.51 5.70 -20.37
N VAL A 508 -4.87 5.83 -21.54
CA VAL A 508 -5.38 5.38 -22.84
C VAL A 508 -5.26 3.86 -22.95
N SER A 509 -4.12 3.32 -22.55
CA SER A 509 -3.80 1.89 -22.52
C SER A 509 -2.89 1.58 -21.32
N PRO A 510 -2.61 0.31 -20.98
CA PRO A 510 -1.68 -0.05 -19.91
C PRO A 510 -0.29 0.59 -20.01
N ASP A 511 0.10 1.02 -21.23
CA ASP A 511 1.43 1.57 -21.49
C ASP A 511 1.42 3.05 -21.93
N LEU A 512 0.25 3.64 -22.17
CA LEU A 512 0.13 5.00 -22.69
C LEU A 512 -0.83 5.84 -21.86
N TYR A 513 -0.38 7.00 -21.41
CA TYR A 513 -1.25 8.01 -20.81
C TYR A 513 -0.99 9.41 -21.34
N LEU A 514 -2.03 10.21 -21.36
CA LEU A 514 -1.99 11.64 -21.63
C LEU A 514 -2.19 12.39 -20.31
N HIS A 515 -1.61 13.57 -20.19
CA HIS A 515 -1.86 14.41 -19.02
C HIS A 515 -1.88 15.89 -19.34
N SER A 516 -2.71 16.62 -18.61
CA SER A 516 -2.65 18.06 -18.57
C SER A 516 -1.56 18.53 -17.59
N ILE A 517 -1.11 19.74 -17.79
CA ILE A 517 -0.26 20.48 -16.86
C ILE A 517 -1.01 21.74 -16.48
N LEU A 518 -1.26 21.92 -15.17
CA LEU A 518 -1.82 23.14 -14.62
C LEU A 518 -1.19 23.38 -13.24
N ASP A 519 -0.23 24.29 -13.20
CA ASP A 519 0.54 24.61 -12.02
C ASP A 519 0.25 26.04 -11.59
N TYR A 520 0.05 26.26 -10.32
CA TYR A 520 -0.13 27.58 -9.75
C TYR A 520 0.86 27.79 -8.61
N GLY A 521 1.49 28.95 -8.53
CA GLY A 521 2.41 29.30 -7.48
C GLY A 521 2.37 30.77 -7.11
N TYR A 522 2.91 31.03 -5.92
CA TYR A 522 3.17 32.39 -5.42
C TYR A 522 4.54 32.39 -4.77
N TYR A 523 5.31 33.46 -4.96
CA TYR A 523 6.59 33.61 -4.31
C TYR A 523 6.92 35.05 -3.93
N GLU A 524 7.83 35.17 -2.96
CA GLU A 524 8.40 36.45 -2.51
C GLU A 524 9.92 36.37 -2.50
N ASP A 525 10.56 37.34 -3.10
CA ASP A 525 11.99 37.60 -3.03
C ASP A 525 12.22 38.95 -2.31
N LYS A 526 12.62 38.88 -1.05
CA LYS A 526 12.88 40.06 -0.23
C LYS A 526 14.18 40.77 -0.57
N THR A 527 15.09 40.14 -1.30
CA THR A 527 16.33 40.79 -1.76
C THR A 527 16.07 41.82 -2.85
N SER A 528 15.06 41.59 -3.68
CA SER A 528 14.59 42.50 -4.75
C SER A 528 13.26 43.16 -4.44
N ASN A 529 12.67 42.89 -3.27
CA ASN A 529 11.32 43.29 -2.88
C ASN A 529 10.24 42.94 -3.92
N TYR A 530 10.39 41.77 -4.54
CA TYR A 530 9.54 41.29 -5.62
C TYR A 530 8.60 40.18 -5.14
N LYS A 531 7.36 40.22 -5.64
CA LYS A 531 6.33 39.23 -5.39
C LYS A 531 5.60 38.96 -6.69
N ALA A 532 5.25 37.70 -6.96
CA ALA A 532 4.47 37.36 -8.15
C ALA A 532 3.68 36.08 -7.98
N ASN A 533 2.54 36.01 -8.70
CA ASN A 533 1.84 34.78 -8.97
C ASN A 533 2.42 34.13 -10.21
N LEU A 534 2.49 32.82 -10.22
CA LEU A 534 3.01 32.01 -11.30
C LEU A 534 1.93 31.07 -11.81
N LEU A 535 1.79 30.99 -13.12
CA LEU A 535 0.91 30.04 -13.77
C LEU A 535 1.74 29.21 -14.76
N GLY A 536 1.76 27.89 -14.59
CA GLY A 536 2.32 26.95 -15.53
C GLY A 536 1.20 26.14 -16.16
N PHE A 537 1.17 26.00 -17.49
CA PHE A 537 0.17 25.19 -18.17
C PHE A 537 0.76 24.45 -19.37
N GLY A 538 0.09 23.38 -19.77
CA GLY A 538 0.58 22.56 -20.87
C GLY A 538 -0.08 21.20 -20.96
N ILE A 539 0.53 20.37 -21.76
CA ILE A 539 0.12 18.97 -21.97
C ILE A 539 1.34 18.08 -22.06
N GLY A 540 1.14 16.80 -21.79
CA GLY A 540 2.20 15.82 -21.96
C GLY A 540 1.66 14.44 -22.27
N VAL A 541 2.59 13.59 -22.69
CA VAL A 541 2.35 12.18 -22.97
C VAL A 541 3.39 11.34 -22.24
N GLY A 542 2.96 10.22 -21.66
CA GLY A 542 3.86 9.25 -21.07
C GLY A 542 3.64 7.88 -21.69
N LEU A 543 4.74 7.27 -22.12
CA LEU A 543 4.78 5.95 -22.74
C LEU A 543 5.61 5.01 -21.86
N ARG A 544 4.98 3.96 -21.36
CA ARG A 544 5.66 2.89 -20.65
C ARG A 544 6.30 1.95 -21.66
N THR A 545 7.57 1.66 -21.45
CA THR A 545 8.34 0.68 -22.20
C THR A 545 8.70 -0.50 -21.30
N LYS A 546 9.29 -1.54 -21.84
CA LYS A 546 9.79 -2.70 -21.07
C LYS A 546 10.79 -2.28 -19.97
N ASN A 547 11.53 -1.21 -20.18
CA ASN A 547 12.64 -0.81 -19.31
C ASN A 547 12.38 0.49 -18.54
N GLY A 548 11.19 1.12 -18.68
CA GLY A 548 10.92 2.37 -17.97
C GLY A 548 9.83 3.21 -18.63
N VAL A 549 9.75 4.47 -18.25
CA VAL A 549 8.70 5.41 -18.73
C VAL A 549 9.33 6.59 -19.45
N LEU A 550 8.97 6.77 -20.71
CA LEU A 550 9.30 7.95 -21.51
C LEU A 550 8.21 9.00 -21.31
N LYS A 551 8.58 10.24 -20.97
CA LYS A 551 7.66 11.38 -20.83
C LYS A 551 8.08 12.51 -21.75
N LEU A 552 7.12 13.04 -22.50
CA LEU A 552 7.27 14.24 -23.31
C LEU A 552 6.27 15.29 -22.83
N ASN A 553 6.75 16.47 -22.42
CA ASN A 553 5.91 17.55 -21.94
C ASN A 553 6.13 18.82 -22.78
N PHE A 554 5.04 19.52 -23.04
CA PHE A 554 5.00 20.86 -23.62
C PHE A 554 4.40 21.79 -22.58
N SER A 555 5.17 22.69 -22.04
CA SER A 555 4.72 23.59 -20.96
C SER A 555 5.11 25.03 -21.24
N ASN A 556 4.22 25.95 -20.86
CA ASN A 556 4.44 27.39 -20.93
C ASN A 556 4.16 28.00 -19.57
N GLY A 557 4.87 29.05 -19.22
CA GLY A 557 4.74 29.76 -17.95
C GLY A 557 4.44 31.22 -18.13
N SER A 558 3.67 31.76 -17.20
CA SER A 558 3.38 33.19 -17.09
C SER A 558 3.52 33.64 -15.64
N ASN A 559 4.07 34.82 -15.43
CA ASN A 559 4.02 35.52 -14.15
C ASN A 559 3.18 36.80 -14.27
N ASP A 560 2.88 37.48 -13.16
CA ASP A 560 2.10 38.69 -13.17
C ASP A 560 2.67 39.72 -14.15
N GLY A 561 1.84 40.12 -15.15
CA GLY A 561 2.17 41.13 -16.14
C GLY A 561 2.91 40.64 -17.39
N GLN A 562 3.27 39.35 -17.51
CA GLN A 562 3.87 38.81 -18.72
C GLN A 562 2.80 38.22 -19.66
N LYS A 563 2.89 38.58 -20.96
CA LYS A 563 2.06 37.94 -21.99
C LYS A 563 2.51 36.50 -22.21
N ILE A 564 1.55 35.60 -22.35
CA ILE A 564 1.80 34.24 -22.78
C ILE A 564 2.24 34.26 -24.23
N LEU A 565 3.45 33.79 -24.51
CA LEU A 565 4.02 33.68 -25.87
C LEU A 565 4.30 32.21 -26.17
N PHE A 566 3.80 31.70 -27.27
CA PHE A 566 4.09 30.32 -27.67
C PHE A 566 5.57 30.06 -27.92
N SER A 567 6.34 31.07 -28.28
CA SER A 567 7.81 31.00 -28.42
C SER A 567 8.51 30.61 -27.11
N ASN A 568 7.88 30.82 -25.95
CA ASN A 568 8.44 30.52 -24.65
C ASN A 568 8.09 29.09 -24.16
N THR A 569 7.48 28.29 -25.05
CA THR A 569 7.13 26.90 -24.69
C THR A 569 8.38 26.06 -24.46
N ILE A 570 8.47 25.48 -23.28
CA ILE A 570 9.54 24.57 -22.91
C ILE A 570 9.10 23.15 -23.23
N VAL A 571 9.89 22.47 -24.02
CA VAL A 571 9.72 21.05 -24.34
C VAL A 571 10.70 20.25 -23.50
N THR A 572 10.18 19.26 -22.75
CA THR A 572 11.02 18.38 -21.92
C THR A 572 10.80 16.93 -22.29
N LEU A 573 11.87 16.19 -22.48
CA LEU A 573 11.90 14.76 -22.71
C LEU A 573 12.65 14.09 -21.58
N ASN A 574 11.99 13.15 -20.90
CA ASN A 574 12.58 12.37 -19.80
C ASN A 574 12.38 10.89 -20.07
N TYR A 575 13.40 10.08 -19.81
CA TYR A 575 13.30 8.63 -19.91
C TYR A 575 13.82 7.99 -18.62
N ASN A 576 12.89 7.63 -17.75
CA ASN A 576 13.19 6.96 -16.49
C ASN A 576 13.30 5.46 -16.72
N ILE A 577 14.50 4.88 -16.54
CA ILE A 577 14.80 3.46 -16.73
C ILE A 577 14.76 2.75 -15.38
N GLU A 578 14.00 1.64 -15.31
CA GLU A 578 13.91 0.76 -14.13
C GLU A 578 14.72 -0.52 -14.35
N PHE A 579 15.65 -0.88 -13.41
CA PHE A 579 16.54 -2.04 -13.52
C PHE A 579 16.82 -2.77 -12.20
#